data_5fa9a80ce4b064b3894e89a9f2635bd9
#
_entry.id   5fa9a80ce4b064b3894e89a9f2635bd9
#
_cell.length_a   1.000
_cell.length_b   1.000
_cell.length_c   1.000
_cell.angle_alpha   90.00
_cell.angle_beta   90.00
_cell.angle_gamma   90.00
#
_symmetry.space_group_name_H-M   'P 1'
#
loop_
_entity.id
_entity.type
_entity.pdbx_description
1 polymer ?
#
loop_
_entity_poly.entity_id
_entity_poly.type
_entity_poly.pdbx_seq_one_letter_code
_entity_poly.pdbx_strand_id
1 'polypeptide(L)'
;LSKETYTEESRMNPVSPYGTAKLYAYQICKNYREAYGMFICNGILFNHESKRRGDNFVTKKIINEAPKGEVHLGNTDASRDWGYAPEYVEGMWRMLQQEKPDDYILATGQTNTVKEFVGWVEEVTGRPIKILSQDDYNRPTDVPMLKGNPSKAKEKLGWVAKTRGKDLVNKMI
;
A
#
# COMPACT_ATOMS: atom_id res chain seq x y z
N LEU A 1 17.59 2.36 -7.84
CA LEU A 1 16.13 2.32 -7.79
C LEU A 1 15.64 3.75 -7.75
N SER A 2 14.92 4.18 -8.78
CA SER A 2 14.49 5.56 -8.97
C SER A 2 13.41 5.96 -7.97
N LYS A 3 13.42 7.24 -7.59
CA LYS A 3 12.33 7.88 -6.83
C LYS A 3 11.13 8.16 -7.77
N GLU A 4 10.69 7.16 -8.52
CA GLU A 4 9.64 7.33 -9.52
C GLU A 4 8.25 7.07 -8.94
N THR A 5 7.27 7.81 -9.48
CA THR A 5 5.87 7.53 -9.24
C THR A 5 5.41 6.51 -10.28
N TYR A 6 4.90 5.37 -9.84
CA TYR A 6 4.49 4.27 -10.71
C TYR A 6 3.12 4.52 -11.32
N THR A 7 3.00 4.25 -12.62
CA THR A 7 1.76 4.23 -13.40
C THR A 7 1.46 2.80 -13.84
N GLU A 8 0.29 2.58 -14.42
CA GLU A 8 -0.11 1.29 -15.00
C GLU A 8 0.84 0.81 -16.11
N GLU A 9 1.54 1.75 -16.77
CA GLU A 9 2.52 1.49 -17.85
C GLU A 9 3.94 1.26 -17.33
N SER A 10 4.16 1.44 -16.02
CA SER A 10 5.48 1.26 -15.43
C SER A 10 5.94 -0.20 -15.53
N ARG A 11 7.22 -0.40 -15.85
CA ARG A 11 7.80 -1.75 -15.89
C ARG A 11 7.75 -2.39 -14.50
N MET A 12 7.14 -3.54 -14.42
CA MET A 12 7.12 -4.36 -13.21
C MET A 12 8.42 -5.15 -13.07
N ASN A 13 9.13 -4.93 -11.97
CA ASN A 13 10.40 -5.61 -11.67
C ASN A 13 10.39 -6.13 -10.22
N PRO A 14 9.76 -7.30 -9.97
CA PRO A 14 9.65 -7.85 -8.62
C PRO A 14 11.03 -8.25 -8.08
N VAL A 15 11.25 -7.99 -6.79
CA VAL A 15 12.49 -8.31 -6.08
C VAL A 15 12.27 -9.36 -4.96
N SER A 16 11.14 -10.07 -5.00
CA SER A 16 10.81 -11.12 -4.04
C SER A 16 9.99 -12.22 -4.68
N PRO A 17 10.01 -13.47 -4.15
CA PRO A 17 9.13 -14.55 -4.61
C PRO A 17 7.65 -14.16 -4.60
N TYR A 18 7.20 -13.47 -3.56
CA TYR A 18 5.85 -12.94 -3.48
C TYR A 18 5.55 -11.97 -4.65
N GLY A 19 6.42 -11.01 -4.89
CA GLY A 19 6.25 -10.05 -6.00
C GLY A 19 6.22 -10.76 -7.36
N THR A 20 7.06 -11.77 -7.56
CA THR A 20 7.09 -12.60 -8.78
C THR A 20 5.77 -13.35 -8.98
N ALA A 21 5.22 -13.96 -7.92
CA ALA A 21 3.93 -14.63 -7.96
C ALA A 21 2.78 -13.65 -8.28
N LYS A 22 2.82 -12.44 -7.73
CA LYS A 22 1.83 -11.39 -8.04
C LYS A 22 1.93 -10.89 -9.48
N LEU A 23 3.16 -10.78 -10.03
CA LEU A 23 3.36 -10.44 -11.44
C LEU A 23 2.83 -11.54 -12.36
N TYR A 24 3.08 -12.81 -12.02
CA TYR A 24 2.50 -13.93 -12.77
C TYR A 24 0.97 -13.85 -12.79
N ALA A 25 0.33 -13.64 -11.64
CA ALA A 25 -1.14 -13.50 -11.53
C ALA A 25 -1.66 -12.33 -12.39
N TYR A 26 -0.96 -11.19 -12.37
CA TYR A 26 -1.29 -10.04 -13.21
C TYR A 26 -1.26 -10.39 -14.70
N GLN A 27 -0.21 -11.07 -15.16
CA GLN A 27 -0.08 -11.44 -16.58
C GLN A 27 -1.11 -12.49 -17.01
N ILE A 28 -1.40 -13.48 -16.17
CA ILE A 28 -2.45 -14.47 -16.46
C ILE A 28 -3.82 -13.80 -16.62
N CYS A 29 -4.16 -12.84 -15.76
CA CYS A 29 -5.40 -12.07 -15.89
C CYS A 29 -5.48 -11.33 -17.24
N LYS A 30 -4.40 -10.71 -17.68
CA LYS A 30 -4.32 -10.06 -19.00
C LYS A 30 -4.51 -11.07 -20.13
N ASN A 31 -3.81 -12.19 -20.09
CA ASN A 31 -3.91 -13.22 -21.12
C ASN A 31 -5.35 -13.75 -21.25
N TYR A 32 -6.02 -14.02 -20.15
CA TYR A 32 -7.39 -14.52 -20.16
C TYR A 32 -8.38 -13.44 -20.64
N ARG A 33 -8.17 -12.18 -20.28
CA ARG A 33 -8.95 -11.06 -20.80
C ARG A 33 -8.84 -10.95 -22.32
N GLU A 34 -7.62 -11.05 -22.86
CA GLU A 34 -7.34 -10.89 -24.28
C GLU A 34 -7.74 -12.12 -25.11
N ALA A 35 -7.43 -13.32 -24.61
CA ALA A 35 -7.68 -14.55 -25.36
C ALA A 35 -9.14 -15.01 -25.35
N TYR A 36 -9.85 -14.78 -24.25
CA TYR A 36 -11.19 -15.32 -24.03
C TYR A 36 -12.28 -14.26 -23.86
N GLY A 37 -11.94 -12.97 -23.97
CA GLY A 37 -12.89 -11.87 -23.77
C GLY A 37 -13.47 -11.80 -22.36
N MET A 38 -12.78 -12.35 -21.37
CA MET A 38 -13.25 -12.35 -19.98
C MET A 38 -13.21 -10.93 -19.39
N PHE A 39 -14.24 -10.56 -18.64
CA PHE A 39 -14.25 -9.30 -17.92
C PHE A 39 -13.39 -9.43 -16.65
N ILE A 40 -12.10 -9.14 -16.77
CA ILE A 40 -11.12 -9.22 -15.69
C ILE A 40 -10.40 -7.87 -15.57
N CYS A 41 -10.47 -7.25 -14.38
CA CYS A 41 -9.71 -6.06 -14.05
C CYS A 41 -8.56 -6.40 -13.11
N ASN A 42 -7.39 -5.82 -13.32
CA ASN A 42 -6.30 -5.90 -12.36
C ASN A 42 -6.28 -4.64 -11.47
N GLY A 43 -6.38 -4.83 -10.17
CA GLY A 43 -6.09 -3.78 -9.21
C GLY A 43 -4.62 -3.83 -8.81
N ILE A 44 -3.84 -2.81 -9.17
CA ILE A 44 -2.45 -2.64 -8.72
C ILE A 44 -2.52 -1.84 -7.42
N LEU A 45 -2.64 -2.58 -6.31
CA LEU A 45 -2.94 -2.00 -5.01
C LEU A 45 -1.67 -1.61 -4.27
N PHE A 46 -1.56 -0.34 -3.89
CA PHE A 46 -0.56 0.12 -2.94
C PHE A 46 -0.98 -0.24 -1.52
N ASN A 47 -0.14 -0.02 -0.53
CA ASN A 47 -0.40 -0.46 0.83
C ASN A 47 -1.73 0.12 1.34
N HIS A 48 -2.58 -0.75 1.85
CA HIS A 48 -3.90 -0.35 2.37
C HIS A 48 -4.17 -1.03 3.70
N GLU A 49 -4.57 -0.22 4.65
CA GLU A 49 -4.56 -0.51 6.07
C GLU A 49 -5.96 -0.45 6.67
N SER A 50 -6.18 -1.15 7.76
CA SER A 50 -7.41 -1.09 8.56
C SER A 50 -7.19 -1.69 9.95
N LYS A 51 -8.22 -1.67 10.81
CA LYS A 51 -8.22 -2.40 12.09
C LYS A 51 -7.89 -3.90 11.93
N ARG A 52 -8.20 -4.47 10.76
CA ARG A 52 -8.02 -5.89 10.44
C ARG A 52 -6.63 -6.21 9.85
N ARG A 53 -5.73 -5.22 9.78
CA ARG A 53 -4.36 -5.48 9.31
C ARG A 53 -3.69 -6.53 10.19
N GLY A 54 -3.00 -7.49 9.58
CA GLY A 54 -2.26 -8.52 10.34
C GLY A 54 -1.16 -7.90 11.23
N ASP A 55 -0.96 -8.46 12.42
CA ASP A 55 -0.10 -7.89 13.48
C ASP A 55 1.38 -7.81 13.11
N ASN A 56 1.85 -8.64 12.19
CA ASN A 56 3.22 -8.66 11.69
C ASN A 56 3.53 -7.59 10.63
N PHE A 57 2.53 -6.83 10.17
CA PHE A 57 2.76 -5.70 9.28
C PHE A 57 3.16 -4.45 10.06
N VAL A 58 4.13 -3.70 9.52
CA VAL A 58 4.79 -2.59 10.21
C VAL A 58 3.81 -1.57 10.83
N THR A 59 2.78 -1.17 10.10
CA THR A 59 1.77 -0.22 10.58
C THR A 59 0.99 -0.73 11.78
N LYS A 60 0.53 -1.98 11.72
CA LYS A 60 -0.21 -2.61 12.82
C LYS A 60 0.69 -2.91 14.02
N LYS A 61 1.92 -3.35 13.74
CA LYS A 61 2.93 -3.56 14.79
C LYS A 61 3.19 -2.29 15.60
N ILE A 62 3.38 -1.15 14.93
CA ILE A 62 3.60 0.14 15.60
C ILE A 62 2.43 0.48 16.52
N ILE A 63 1.19 0.35 16.03
CA ILE A 63 -0.02 0.61 16.83
C ILE A 63 -0.12 -0.33 18.03
N ASN A 64 0.13 -1.61 17.85
CA ASN A 64 0.02 -2.61 18.92
C ASN A 64 1.11 -2.44 19.98
N GLU A 65 2.29 -1.94 19.61
CA GLU A 65 3.41 -1.74 20.54
C GLU A 65 3.42 -0.33 21.17
N ALA A 66 2.68 0.62 20.63
CA ALA A 66 2.57 1.98 21.18
C ALA A 66 2.25 2.02 22.70
N PRO A 67 1.36 1.16 23.26
CA PRO A 67 1.11 1.13 24.71
C PRO A 67 2.32 0.76 25.56
N LYS A 68 3.34 0.09 24.97
CA LYS A 68 4.58 -0.29 25.66
C LYS A 68 5.60 0.86 25.70
N GLY A 69 5.40 1.91 24.89
CA GLY A 69 6.31 3.05 24.78
C GLY A 69 7.56 2.78 23.93
N GLU A 70 7.65 1.62 23.30
CA GLU A 70 8.78 1.27 22.41
C GLU A 70 8.36 0.33 21.30
N VAL A 71 9.07 0.38 20.17
CA VAL A 71 8.85 -0.52 19.03
C VAL A 71 10.17 -0.90 18.36
N HIS A 72 10.32 -2.18 18.05
CA HIS A 72 11.48 -2.71 17.31
C HIS A 72 11.23 -2.66 15.80
N LEU A 73 12.02 -1.89 15.07
CA LEU A 73 11.87 -1.68 13.62
C LEU A 73 13.22 -1.86 12.90
N GLY A 74 13.16 -2.28 11.63
CA GLY A 74 14.30 -2.26 10.72
C GLY A 74 14.44 -0.88 10.06
N ASN A 75 14.42 -0.84 8.72
CA ASN A 75 14.58 0.39 7.95
C ASN A 75 13.37 1.35 8.16
N THR A 76 13.57 2.40 8.95
CA THR A 76 12.55 3.41 9.24
C THR A 76 12.44 4.51 8.18
N ASP A 77 13.42 4.60 7.26
CA ASP A 77 13.45 5.60 6.18
C ASP A 77 12.73 5.09 4.91
N ALA A 78 12.37 3.81 4.87
CA ALA A 78 11.58 3.26 3.79
C ALA A 78 10.22 3.97 3.69
N SER A 79 9.90 4.46 2.47
CA SER A 79 8.68 5.22 2.22
C SER A 79 7.65 4.37 1.48
N ARG A 80 6.40 4.45 1.94
CA ARG A 80 5.26 3.72 1.35
C ARG A 80 4.06 4.64 1.17
N ASP A 81 3.24 4.29 0.19
CA ASP A 81 1.94 4.90 -0.04
C ASP A 81 0.91 4.07 0.75
N TRP A 82 0.40 4.62 1.85
CA TRP A 82 -0.57 3.97 2.74
C TRP A 82 -1.93 4.62 2.62
N GLY A 83 -2.94 3.81 2.31
CA GLY A 83 -4.34 4.22 2.26
C GLY A 83 -5.23 3.38 3.18
N TYR A 84 -6.53 3.64 3.15
CA TYR A 84 -7.54 2.96 3.95
C TYR A 84 -8.22 1.84 3.16
N ALA A 85 -8.15 0.59 3.63
CA ALA A 85 -8.59 -0.58 2.90
C ALA A 85 -10.06 -0.55 2.42
N PRO A 86 -11.05 -0.04 3.18
CA PRO A 86 -12.42 0.09 2.69
C PRO A 86 -12.55 0.98 1.44
N GLU A 87 -11.74 2.05 1.34
CA GLU A 87 -11.73 2.89 0.13
C GLU A 87 -11.18 2.12 -1.08
N TYR A 88 -10.18 1.27 -0.88
CA TYR A 88 -9.63 0.41 -1.94
C TYR A 88 -10.63 -0.65 -2.41
N VAL A 89 -11.39 -1.25 -1.47
CA VAL A 89 -12.48 -2.18 -1.82
C VAL A 89 -13.56 -1.49 -2.67
N GLU A 90 -13.91 -0.23 -2.34
CA GLU A 90 -14.79 0.58 -3.18
C GLU A 90 -14.20 0.79 -4.59
N GLY A 91 -12.91 1.07 -4.68
CA GLY A 91 -12.21 1.17 -5.96
C GLY A 91 -12.30 -0.12 -6.78
N MET A 92 -12.09 -1.28 -6.14
CA MET A 92 -12.24 -2.58 -6.80
C MET A 92 -13.66 -2.79 -7.33
N TRP A 93 -14.68 -2.42 -6.56
CA TRP A 93 -16.07 -2.51 -7.01
C TRP A 93 -16.32 -1.61 -8.22
N ARG A 94 -15.81 -0.37 -8.20
CA ARG A 94 -15.96 0.59 -9.31
C ARG A 94 -15.31 0.11 -10.60
N MET A 95 -14.17 -0.59 -10.52
CA MET A 95 -13.51 -1.20 -11.69
C MET A 95 -14.44 -2.17 -12.41
N LEU A 96 -15.23 -2.95 -11.67
CA LEU A 96 -16.17 -3.93 -12.22
C LEU A 96 -17.48 -3.30 -12.76
N GLN A 97 -17.70 -2.02 -12.53
CA GLN A 97 -18.88 -1.28 -13.06
C GLN A 97 -18.58 -0.59 -14.39
N GLN A 98 -17.38 -0.72 -14.92
CA GLN A 98 -16.99 -0.09 -16.19
C GLN A 98 -17.51 -0.92 -17.38
N GLU A 99 -17.65 -0.27 -18.55
CA GLU A 99 -18.07 -0.96 -19.78
C GLU A 99 -17.00 -1.93 -20.30
N LYS A 100 -15.74 -1.67 -20.02
CA LYS A 100 -14.59 -2.48 -20.45
C LYS A 100 -13.66 -2.75 -19.28
N PRO A 101 -13.12 -3.98 -19.21
CA PRO A 101 -12.14 -4.32 -18.20
C PRO A 101 -10.80 -3.63 -18.49
N ASP A 102 -10.12 -3.18 -17.44
CA ASP A 102 -8.82 -2.53 -17.54
C ASP A 102 -8.02 -2.72 -16.23
N ASP A 103 -6.77 -2.23 -16.22
CA ASP A 103 -5.89 -2.28 -15.07
C ASP A 103 -5.83 -0.89 -14.41
N TYR A 104 -5.90 -0.83 -13.08
CA TYR A 104 -5.95 0.42 -12.33
C TYR A 104 -5.03 0.40 -11.12
N ILE A 105 -4.26 1.46 -10.95
CA ILE A 105 -3.57 1.72 -9.69
C ILE A 105 -4.55 2.32 -8.68
N LEU A 106 -4.66 1.66 -7.53
CA LEU A 106 -5.31 2.22 -6.36
C LEU A 106 -4.24 2.61 -5.33
N ALA A 107 -4.06 3.91 -5.16
CA ALA A 107 -3.03 4.52 -4.32
C ALA A 107 -3.50 5.87 -3.79
N THR A 108 -2.86 6.39 -2.76
CA THR A 108 -3.14 7.75 -2.27
C THR A 108 -2.41 8.83 -3.09
N GLY A 109 -1.36 8.44 -3.80
CA GLY A 109 -0.44 9.36 -4.49
C GLY A 109 0.53 10.08 -3.56
N GLN A 110 0.60 9.69 -2.29
CA GLN A 110 1.52 10.25 -1.30
C GLN A 110 2.31 9.14 -0.63
N THR A 111 3.57 9.41 -0.32
CA THR A 111 4.42 8.49 0.43
C THR A 111 4.84 9.12 1.74
N ASN A 112 4.95 8.28 2.75
CA ASN A 112 5.47 8.65 4.06
C ASN A 112 6.43 7.57 4.54
N THR A 113 7.39 7.96 5.35
CA THR A 113 8.35 7.04 5.95
C THR A 113 7.72 6.27 7.11
N VAL A 114 8.31 5.13 7.46
CA VAL A 114 7.92 4.39 8.66
C VAL A 114 8.08 5.27 9.91
N LYS A 115 9.12 6.10 9.96
CA LYS A 115 9.34 7.05 11.06
C LYS A 115 8.21 8.08 11.17
N GLU A 116 7.74 8.64 10.05
CA GLU A 116 6.58 9.55 10.06
C GLU A 116 5.32 8.85 10.56
N PHE A 117 5.11 7.57 10.20
CA PHE A 117 3.98 6.81 10.70
C PHE A 117 4.04 6.63 12.24
N VAL A 118 5.23 6.37 12.81
CA VAL A 118 5.40 6.36 14.28
C VAL A 118 4.98 7.70 14.88
N GLY A 119 5.44 8.83 14.32
CA GLY A 119 5.04 10.15 14.78
C GLY A 119 3.53 10.38 14.76
N TRP A 120 2.82 9.89 13.75
CA TRP A 120 1.35 9.97 13.74
C TRP A 120 0.70 9.15 14.85
N VAL A 121 1.25 7.96 15.15
CA VAL A 121 0.74 7.13 16.27
C VAL A 121 1.01 7.83 17.60
N GLU A 122 2.19 8.43 17.80
CA GLU A 122 2.48 9.23 19.00
C GLU A 122 1.48 10.36 19.17
N GLU A 123 1.22 11.13 18.12
CA GLU A 123 0.31 12.26 18.17
C GLU A 123 -1.16 11.84 18.44
N VAL A 124 -1.62 10.74 17.83
CA VAL A 124 -2.99 10.24 18.00
C VAL A 124 -3.18 9.61 19.39
N THR A 125 -2.17 8.92 19.90
CA THR A 125 -2.26 8.21 21.20
C THR A 125 -1.85 9.07 22.38
N GLY A 126 -1.16 10.20 22.13
CA GLY A 126 -0.55 11.04 23.17
C GLY A 126 0.60 10.36 23.91
N ARG A 127 1.21 9.30 23.33
CA ARG A 127 2.24 8.49 23.95
C ARG A 127 3.52 8.53 23.13
N PRO A 128 4.68 8.88 23.73
CA PRO A 128 5.96 8.80 23.04
C PRO A 128 6.32 7.32 22.79
N ILE A 129 6.94 7.06 21.63
CA ILE A 129 7.35 5.73 21.20
C ILE A 129 8.84 5.73 20.86
N LYS A 130 9.64 5.04 21.65
CA LYS A 130 11.05 4.86 21.37
C LYS A 130 11.23 3.83 20.25
N ILE A 131 11.87 4.24 19.16
CA ILE A 131 12.25 3.32 18.08
C ILE A 131 13.56 2.62 18.48
N LEU A 132 13.51 1.29 18.53
CA LEU A 132 14.66 0.43 18.74
C LEU A 132 15.04 -0.21 17.40
N SER A 133 16.26 0.03 16.93
CA SER A 133 16.74 -0.59 15.68
C SER A 133 17.00 -2.08 15.90
N GLN A 134 16.56 -2.89 14.95
CA GLN A 134 16.80 -4.33 14.96
C GLN A 134 17.14 -4.81 13.54
N ASP A 135 18.38 -5.22 13.35
CA ASP A 135 18.91 -5.62 12.04
C ASP A 135 18.19 -6.82 11.43
N ASP A 136 17.69 -7.74 12.25
CA ASP A 136 16.92 -8.92 11.82
C ASP A 136 15.63 -8.55 11.06
N TYR A 137 15.13 -7.32 11.20
CA TYR A 137 13.97 -6.82 10.44
C TYR A 137 14.36 -6.17 9.11
N ASN A 138 15.65 -6.04 8.80
CA ASN A 138 16.11 -5.54 7.52
C ASN A 138 15.94 -6.63 6.45
N ARG A 139 15.24 -6.29 5.38
CA ARG A 139 15.07 -7.22 4.26
C ARG A 139 16.34 -7.23 3.40
N PRO A 140 16.80 -8.40 2.90
CA PRO A 140 17.95 -8.48 1.99
C PRO A 140 17.78 -7.61 0.74
N THR A 141 16.54 -7.47 0.27
CA THR A 141 16.16 -6.58 -0.82
C THR A 141 14.96 -5.76 -0.37
N ASP A 142 15.11 -4.44 -0.32
CA ASP A 142 14.02 -3.52 -0.01
C ASP A 142 13.91 -2.45 -1.10
N VAL A 143 12.70 -1.98 -1.33
CA VAL A 143 12.43 -0.86 -2.23
C VAL A 143 12.35 0.42 -1.40
N PRO A 144 13.27 1.37 -1.60
CA PRO A 144 13.34 2.58 -0.74
C PRO A 144 12.03 3.38 -0.74
N MET A 145 11.37 3.48 -1.89
CA MET A 145 10.12 4.22 -2.03
C MET A 145 9.17 3.51 -3.00
N LEU A 146 7.90 3.41 -2.60
CA LEU A 146 6.80 2.95 -3.45
C LEU A 146 5.67 3.99 -3.43
N LYS A 147 5.48 4.67 -4.57
CA LYS A 147 4.45 5.70 -4.76
C LYS A 147 3.64 5.39 -6.00
N GLY A 148 2.31 5.30 -5.86
CA GLY A 148 1.40 5.09 -6.99
C GLY A 148 0.88 6.41 -7.56
N ASN A 149 0.58 6.42 -8.87
CA ASN A 149 -0.17 7.48 -9.52
C ASN A 149 -1.62 7.03 -9.72
N PRO A 150 -2.59 7.52 -8.94
CA PRO A 150 -3.99 7.12 -9.04
C PRO A 150 -4.77 7.92 -10.10
N SER A 151 -4.13 8.66 -10.99
CA SER A 151 -4.81 9.55 -11.94
C SER A 151 -5.82 8.83 -12.82
N LYS A 152 -5.48 7.64 -13.33
CA LYS A 152 -6.38 6.82 -14.15
C LYS A 152 -7.63 6.40 -13.35
N ALA A 153 -7.45 5.95 -12.10
CA ALA A 153 -8.57 5.60 -11.23
C ALA A 153 -9.45 6.81 -10.94
N LYS A 154 -8.87 7.99 -10.72
CA LYS A 154 -9.62 9.24 -10.54
C LYS A 154 -10.44 9.59 -11.79
N GLU A 155 -9.82 9.56 -12.96
CA GLU A 155 -10.44 9.98 -14.23
C GLU A 155 -11.51 9.00 -14.70
N LYS A 156 -11.23 7.68 -14.64
CA LYS A 156 -12.11 6.65 -15.20
C LYS A 156 -13.14 6.14 -14.20
N LEU A 157 -12.78 6.02 -12.91
CA LEU A 157 -13.65 5.46 -11.89
C LEU A 157 -14.27 6.53 -10.98
N GLY A 158 -13.83 7.79 -11.05
CA GLY A 158 -14.17 8.82 -10.07
C GLY A 158 -13.68 8.47 -8.65
N TRP A 159 -12.66 7.58 -8.55
CA TRP A 159 -12.16 7.11 -7.28
C TRP A 159 -10.96 7.92 -6.78
N VAL A 160 -10.99 8.28 -5.50
CA VAL A 160 -9.88 8.98 -4.83
C VAL A 160 -9.77 8.45 -3.41
N ALA A 161 -8.56 8.06 -3.00
CA ALA A 161 -8.26 7.78 -1.59
C ALA A 161 -8.27 9.09 -0.78
N LYS A 162 -9.11 9.15 0.24
CA LYS A 162 -9.32 10.34 1.08
C LYS A 162 -8.60 10.24 2.42
N THR A 163 -8.56 9.05 3.00
CA THR A 163 -8.00 8.78 4.33
C THR A 163 -6.48 8.66 4.26
N ARG A 164 -5.76 9.50 5.00
CA ARG A 164 -4.29 9.60 4.99
C ARG A 164 -3.76 10.00 6.36
N GLY A 165 -2.47 9.77 6.58
CA GLY A 165 -1.78 10.28 7.76
C GLY A 165 -2.44 9.86 9.08
N LYS A 166 -2.67 10.83 9.95
CA LYS A 166 -3.30 10.63 11.26
C LYS A 166 -4.73 10.07 11.17
N ASP A 167 -5.48 10.45 10.14
CA ASP A 167 -6.84 9.91 9.94
C ASP A 167 -6.80 8.41 9.67
N LEU A 168 -5.76 7.95 8.96
CA LEU A 168 -5.54 6.51 8.78
C LEU A 168 -5.26 5.82 10.11
N VAL A 169 -4.38 6.38 10.94
CA VAL A 169 -4.09 5.83 12.28
C VAL A 169 -5.36 5.78 13.13
N ASN A 170 -6.16 6.84 13.17
CA ASN A 170 -7.45 6.86 13.89
C ASN A 170 -8.41 5.75 13.43
N LYS A 171 -8.39 5.39 12.15
CA LYS A 171 -9.22 4.31 11.60
C LYS A 171 -8.64 2.91 11.84
N MET A 172 -7.38 2.82 12.25
CA MET A 172 -6.68 1.55 12.53
C MET A 172 -6.71 1.16 14.00
N ILE A 173 -6.84 2.13 14.90
CA ILE A 173 -7.04 1.93 16.35
C ILE A 173 -8.52 1.58 16.61
#